data_d98522295c27b7329e0ef84490e145cc
#
_entry.id   d98522295c27b7329e0ef84490e145cc
#
_cell.length_a   1.000
_cell.length_b   1.000
_cell.length_c   1.000
_cell.angle_alpha   90.00
_cell.angle_beta   90.00
_cell.angle_gamma   90.00
#
_symmetry.space_group_name_H-M   'P 1'
#
loop_
_entity.id
_entity.type
_entity.pdbx_description
1 polymer ?
#
loop_
_entity_poly.entity_id
_entity_poly.type
_entity_poly.pdbx_seq_one_letter_code
_entity_poly.pdbx_strand_id
1 'polypeptide(L)'
;MIRFDDAFIDFSNMGLFVGGENWIHPETANKTHELIFVVKGQVFIEENGVFHELNPGDMICLVPGIVHKGYKKSSGASFFWLHFFAGNYPRFGVYKTTLPDLYNCSALMKNLNHLAKTQKDKVLIESKLLSFLLETKNYGEKENKLFHDVSEYIRINVCCAPKVKAVASHFGYNADYLSRLFIKNCGFSLKKYIDRERESLISDKLLNTTMTLKEIAAECSFDDDNALIKFFTARAGCSPTAYRNKIFATHTNSK
;
A
#
# COMPACT_ATOMS: atom_id res chain seq x y z
N MET A 1 16.69 -3.26 -6.51
CA MET A 1 15.47 -3.72 -5.79
C MET A 1 15.87 -4.50 -4.55
N ILE A 2 15.59 -3.94 -3.38
CA ILE A 2 15.87 -4.58 -2.08
C ILE A 2 14.59 -5.27 -1.62
N ARG A 3 14.68 -6.56 -1.24
CA ARG A 3 13.56 -7.36 -0.71
C ARG A 3 13.79 -7.67 0.76
N PHE A 4 12.75 -7.48 1.57
CA PHE A 4 12.67 -7.93 2.95
C PHE A 4 11.29 -8.57 3.16
N ASP A 5 11.21 -9.85 3.47
CA ASP A 5 9.98 -10.60 3.75
C ASP A 5 8.86 -10.28 2.72
N ASP A 6 9.12 -10.43 1.43
CA ASP A 6 8.25 -10.03 0.33
C ASP A 6 7.98 -8.51 0.21
N ALA A 7 8.45 -7.67 1.13
CA ALA A 7 8.47 -6.23 0.92
C ALA A 7 9.62 -5.86 -0.02
N PHE A 8 9.33 -5.10 -1.06
CA PHE A 8 10.37 -4.52 -1.89
C PHE A 8 10.05 -3.07 -2.17
N ILE A 9 11.10 -2.29 -2.37
CA ILE A 9 11.02 -0.93 -2.89
C ILE A 9 11.81 -0.89 -4.19
N ASP A 10 11.19 -0.30 -5.20
CA ASP A 10 11.82 0.04 -6.47
C ASP A 10 11.66 1.54 -6.68
N PHE A 11 12.74 2.27 -6.41
CA PHE A 11 12.77 3.73 -6.52
C PHE A 11 12.67 4.16 -7.97
N SER A 12 11.80 5.12 -8.26
CA SER A 12 11.60 5.70 -9.59
C SER A 12 12.28 7.07 -9.70
N ASN A 13 11.78 8.06 -8.98
CA ASN A 13 12.29 9.43 -9.03
C ASN A 13 11.86 10.22 -7.80
N MET A 14 12.47 11.38 -7.59
CA MET A 14 12.09 12.32 -6.54
C MET A 14 12.52 13.75 -6.87
N GLY A 15 11.94 14.70 -6.16
CA GLY A 15 12.30 16.10 -6.27
C GLY A 15 11.86 16.91 -5.06
N LEU A 16 12.33 18.17 -5.06
CA LEU A 16 11.83 19.22 -4.18
C LEU A 16 10.96 20.15 -5.02
N PHE A 17 9.70 20.27 -4.64
CA PHE A 17 8.79 21.27 -5.19
C PHE A 17 8.82 22.53 -4.34
N VAL A 18 8.81 23.67 -5.00
CA VAL A 18 8.67 24.99 -4.38
C VAL A 18 7.58 25.75 -5.14
N GLY A 19 6.42 25.84 -4.53
CA GLY A 19 5.25 26.52 -5.10
C GLY A 19 5.28 28.03 -4.84
N GLY A 20 4.70 28.78 -5.79
CA GLY A 20 4.37 30.19 -5.61
C GLY A 20 3.06 30.41 -4.85
N GLU A 21 2.53 31.62 -4.99
CA GLU A 21 1.20 31.96 -4.51
C GLU A 21 0.10 31.26 -5.33
N ASN A 22 -0.98 30.90 -4.67
CA ASN A 22 -2.16 30.29 -5.32
C ASN A 22 -1.91 28.96 -6.04
N TRP A 23 -0.86 28.22 -5.69
CA TRP A 23 -0.63 26.89 -6.25
C TRP A 23 -1.68 25.89 -5.78
N ILE A 24 -2.08 24.99 -6.65
CA ILE A 24 -2.96 23.86 -6.34
C ILE A 24 -2.32 22.59 -6.91
N HIS A 25 -2.40 21.50 -6.16
CA HIS A 25 -1.88 20.22 -6.62
C HIS A 25 -2.64 19.76 -7.87
N PRO A 26 -1.95 19.39 -8.98
CA PRO A 26 -2.62 18.92 -10.19
C PRO A 26 -3.40 17.62 -9.90
N GLU A 27 -4.46 17.40 -10.68
CA GLU A 27 -5.16 16.12 -10.69
C GLU A 27 -4.32 15.08 -11.42
N THR A 28 -4.03 13.96 -10.78
CA THR A 28 -3.22 12.87 -11.36
C THR A 28 -3.57 11.53 -10.74
N ALA A 29 -3.23 10.45 -11.45
CA ALA A 29 -3.28 9.07 -10.96
C ALA A 29 -1.95 8.39 -11.32
N ASN A 30 -1.06 8.33 -10.38
CA ASN A 30 0.26 7.76 -10.59
C ASN A 30 0.22 6.22 -10.60
N LYS A 31 1.09 5.60 -11.40
CA LYS A 31 1.28 4.13 -11.38
C LYS A 31 2.13 3.66 -10.19
N THR A 32 2.79 4.59 -9.52
CA THR A 32 3.69 4.40 -8.37
C THR A 32 3.04 4.94 -7.11
N HIS A 33 3.52 4.53 -5.95
CA HIS A 33 3.28 5.29 -4.72
C HIS A 33 3.93 6.67 -4.88
N GLU A 34 3.27 7.68 -4.33
CA GLU A 34 3.84 9.02 -4.20
C GLU A 34 3.90 9.40 -2.73
N LEU A 35 5.11 9.58 -2.22
CA LEU A 35 5.33 10.11 -0.89
C LEU A 35 5.52 11.62 -0.99
N ILE A 36 4.72 12.37 -0.24
CA ILE A 36 4.85 13.83 -0.10
C ILE A 36 5.24 14.13 1.34
N PHE A 37 6.35 14.85 1.53
CA PHE A 37 6.82 15.33 2.83
C PHE A 37 6.91 16.85 2.81
N VAL A 38 6.08 17.52 3.62
CA VAL A 38 5.96 18.98 3.63
C VAL A 38 7.04 19.61 4.49
N VAL A 39 7.76 20.57 3.91
CA VAL A 39 8.84 21.32 4.57
C VAL A 39 8.40 22.72 4.97
N LYS A 40 7.55 23.37 4.13
CA LYS A 40 7.07 24.74 4.36
C LYS A 40 5.69 24.93 3.75
N GLY A 41 4.90 25.84 4.35
CA GLY A 41 3.54 26.12 3.88
C GLY A 41 2.60 24.97 4.14
N GLN A 42 1.51 24.90 3.37
CA GLN A 42 0.49 23.86 3.51
C GLN A 42 0.24 23.21 2.15
N VAL A 43 -0.12 21.93 2.15
CA VAL A 43 -0.54 21.20 0.95
C VAL A 43 -1.90 20.57 1.23
N PHE A 44 -2.83 20.73 0.29
CA PHE A 44 -4.20 20.27 0.41
C PHE A 44 -4.47 19.25 -0.70
N ILE A 45 -4.68 17.98 -0.31
CA ILE A 45 -4.86 16.85 -1.25
C ILE A 45 -6.17 16.13 -0.91
N GLU A 46 -6.95 15.86 -1.94
CA GLU A 46 -8.07 14.94 -1.89
C GLU A 46 -7.67 13.67 -2.62
N GLU A 47 -7.84 12.52 -1.97
CA GLU A 47 -7.68 11.19 -2.54
C GLU A 47 -8.88 10.33 -2.17
N ASN A 48 -9.59 9.81 -3.17
CA ASN A 48 -10.74 8.91 -2.97
C ASN A 48 -11.82 9.46 -2.01
N GLY A 49 -12.11 10.77 -2.08
CA GLY A 49 -13.08 11.45 -1.22
C GLY A 49 -12.57 11.78 0.19
N VAL A 50 -11.31 11.48 0.50
CA VAL A 50 -10.68 11.83 1.78
C VAL A 50 -9.83 13.09 1.59
N PHE A 51 -10.06 14.08 2.44
CA PHE A 51 -9.39 15.37 2.40
C PHE A 51 -8.25 15.42 3.41
N HIS A 52 -7.06 15.72 2.91
CA HIS A 52 -5.83 15.81 3.72
C HIS A 52 -5.31 17.24 3.69
N GLU A 53 -5.17 17.83 4.87
CA GLU A 53 -4.43 19.07 5.09
C GLU A 53 -3.06 18.71 5.69
N LEU A 54 -2.00 19.04 4.97
CA LEU A 54 -0.62 18.70 5.34
C LEU A 54 0.11 19.99 5.74
N ASN A 55 0.69 19.97 6.92
CA ASN A 55 1.50 21.05 7.48
C ASN A 55 2.99 20.68 7.44
N PRO A 56 3.92 21.62 7.69
CA PRO A 56 5.34 21.27 7.80
C PRO A 56 5.59 20.17 8.83
N GLY A 57 6.32 19.12 8.42
CA GLY A 57 6.53 17.89 9.17
C GLY A 57 5.53 16.78 8.88
N ASP A 58 4.44 17.09 8.20
CA ASP A 58 3.50 16.04 7.77
C ASP A 58 4.02 15.31 6.53
N MET A 59 3.77 14.02 6.51
CA MET A 59 4.03 13.12 5.40
C MET A 59 2.75 12.39 5.02
N ILE A 60 2.54 12.17 3.73
CA ILE A 60 1.50 11.28 3.19
C ILE A 60 2.09 10.39 2.11
N CYS A 61 1.61 9.15 2.05
CA CYS A 61 1.93 8.23 0.96
C CYS A 61 0.66 7.93 0.17
N LEU A 62 0.58 8.41 -1.05
CA LEU A 62 -0.57 8.27 -1.96
C LEU A 62 -0.51 6.92 -2.69
N VAL A 63 -1.68 6.36 -2.97
CA VAL A 63 -1.82 4.99 -3.50
C VAL A 63 -1.73 4.95 -5.02
N PRO A 64 -1.01 3.97 -5.60
CA PRO A 64 -0.98 3.77 -7.04
C PRO A 64 -2.38 3.55 -7.64
N GLY A 65 -2.65 4.20 -8.76
CA GLY A 65 -3.89 4.03 -9.52
C GLY A 65 -5.13 4.72 -8.92
N ILE A 66 -4.98 5.44 -7.82
CA ILE A 66 -6.04 6.27 -7.25
C ILE A 66 -5.81 7.72 -7.69
N VAL A 67 -6.90 8.34 -8.17
CA VAL A 67 -6.87 9.77 -8.51
C VAL A 67 -6.74 10.59 -7.24
N HIS A 68 -5.80 11.51 -7.25
CA HIS A 68 -5.65 12.52 -6.21
C HIS A 68 -5.47 13.90 -6.84
N LYS A 69 -5.89 14.94 -6.12
CA LYS A 69 -5.85 16.33 -6.57
C LYS A 69 -5.83 17.30 -5.42
N GLY A 70 -5.41 18.52 -5.71
CA GLY A 70 -5.59 19.64 -4.78
C GLY A 70 -7.06 20.05 -4.71
N TYR A 71 -7.57 20.27 -3.52
CA TYR A 71 -8.92 20.79 -3.32
C TYR A 71 -8.96 22.25 -2.83
N LYS A 72 -7.80 22.77 -2.45
CA LYS A 72 -7.63 24.14 -1.96
C LYS A 72 -6.29 24.70 -2.40
N LYS A 73 -6.22 26.00 -2.66
CA LYS A 73 -4.97 26.68 -3.03
C LYS A 73 -4.02 26.78 -1.84
N SER A 74 -2.74 26.60 -2.12
CA SER A 74 -1.62 26.75 -1.19
C SER A 74 -0.85 28.01 -1.49
N SER A 75 -0.22 28.59 -0.48
CA SER A 75 0.71 29.71 -0.65
C SER A 75 2.08 29.33 -0.11
N GLY A 76 3.11 29.45 -0.94
CA GLY A 76 4.50 29.19 -0.57
C GLY A 76 4.79 27.75 -0.09
N ALA A 77 4.02 26.77 -0.59
CA ALA A 77 4.23 25.37 -0.24
C ALA A 77 5.59 24.89 -0.76
N SER A 78 6.33 24.20 0.09
CA SER A 78 7.55 23.49 -0.30
C SER A 78 7.52 22.09 0.30
N PHE A 79 7.69 21.10 -0.56
CA PHE A 79 7.65 19.69 -0.15
C PHE A 79 8.54 18.83 -1.02
N PHE A 80 9.07 17.75 -0.46
CA PHE A 80 9.66 16.67 -1.22
C PHE A 80 8.56 15.76 -1.72
N TRP A 81 8.64 15.38 -2.99
CA TRP A 81 7.85 14.32 -3.59
C TRP A 81 8.76 13.17 -4.02
N LEU A 82 8.30 11.96 -3.92
CA LEU A 82 9.07 10.76 -4.20
C LEU A 82 8.17 9.67 -4.73
N HIS A 83 8.53 9.10 -5.90
CA HIS A 83 7.81 8.01 -6.54
C HIS A 83 8.57 6.69 -6.40
N PHE A 84 7.87 5.65 -6.03
CA PHE A 84 8.42 4.30 -5.90
C PHE A 84 7.34 3.22 -6.09
N PHE A 85 7.76 2.04 -6.51
CA PHE A 85 6.93 0.85 -6.41
C PHE A 85 7.24 0.14 -5.09
N ALA A 86 6.22 -0.36 -4.43
CA ALA A 86 6.37 -1.20 -3.26
C ALA A 86 5.55 -2.47 -3.44
N GLY A 87 6.16 -3.62 -3.21
CA GLY A 87 5.45 -4.89 -3.12
C GLY A 87 4.89 -5.12 -1.73
N ASN A 88 3.95 -6.07 -1.67
CA ASN A 88 3.26 -6.42 -0.43
C ASN A 88 2.54 -5.26 0.25
N TYR A 89 1.86 -4.45 -0.55
CA TYR A 89 0.84 -3.57 -0.07
C TYR A 89 -0.19 -4.37 0.75
N PRO A 90 -0.50 -4.11 1.99
CA PRO A 90 -0.73 -2.79 2.58
C PRO A 90 0.28 -2.34 3.65
N ARG A 91 1.48 -2.90 3.73
CA ARG A 91 2.47 -2.50 4.74
C ARG A 91 2.92 -1.03 4.64
N PHE A 92 2.78 -0.43 3.45
CA PHE A 92 3.04 0.99 3.19
C PHE A 92 1.74 1.75 2.91
N GLY A 93 0.68 1.48 3.68
CA GLY A 93 -0.64 2.08 3.47
C GLY A 93 -0.63 3.59 3.45
N VAL A 94 -1.68 4.15 2.83
CA VAL A 94 -1.95 5.59 2.89
C VAL A 94 -2.09 6.00 4.34
N TYR A 95 -1.13 6.73 4.82
CA TYR A 95 -1.26 7.37 6.10
C TYR A 95 -0.67 8.77 6.03
N LYS A 96 -1.44 9.71 6.53
CA LYS A 96 -0.90 10.98 6.95
C LYS A 96 -0.29 10.75 8.33
N THR A 97 0.99 11.07 8.47
CA THR A 97 1.64 11.09 9.78
C THR A 97 2.41 12.39 9.96
N THR A 98 2.46 12.89 11.18
CA THR A 98 3.33 14.00 11.54
C THR A 98 4.60 13.42 12.12
N LEU A 99 5.73 13.73 11.49
CA LEU A 99 7.03 13.24 11.93
C LEU A 99 7.55 14.12 13.09
N PRO A 100 8.08 13.52 14.15
CA PRO A 100 8.46 14.26 15.36
C PRO A 100 9.69 15.15 15.16
N ASP A 101 10.52 14.86 14.16
CA ASP A 101 11.76 15.58 13.89
C ASP A 101 11.82 16.07 12.45
N LEU A 102 11.21 17.25 12.23
CA LEU A 102 11.21 17.92 10.93
C LEU A 102 12.63 18.15 10.39
N TYR A 103 13.60 18.47 11.27
CA TYR A 103 14.96 18.80 10.85
C TYR A 103 15.69 17.57 10.29
N ASN A 104 15.73 16.48 11.05
CA ASN A 104 16.40 15.24 10.62
C ASN A 104 15.68 14.60 9.41
N CYS A 105 14.36 14.63 9.38
CA CYS A 105 13.59 14.15 8.21
C CYS A 105 13.87 14.99 6.97
N SER A 106 13.94 16.32 7.10
CA SER A 106 14.30 17.22 6.00
C SER A 106 15.74 16.99 5.51
N ALA A 107 16.69 16.76 6.44
CA ALA A 107 18.06 16.44 6.09
C ALA A 107 18.17 15.12 5.32
N LEU A 108 17.45 14.10 5.75
CA LEU A 108 17.36 12.81 5.03
C LEU A 108 16.77 12.99 3.62
N MET A 109 15.66 13.71 3.49
CA MET A 109 15.04 13.97 2.18
C MET A 109 15.95 14.76 1.25
N LYS A 110 16.71 15.74 1.77
CA LYS A 110 17.76 16.47 1.01
C LYS A 110 18.88 15.52 0.54
N ASN A 111 19.32 14.62 1.41
CA ASN A 111 20.33 13.63 1.07
C ASN A 111 19.85 12.66 -0.01
N LEU A 112 18.63 12.12 0.13
CA LEU A 112 18.02 11.26 -0.89
C LEU A 112 17.88 11.99 -2.24
N ASN A 113 17.41 13.24 -2.23
CA ASN A 113 17.27 14.05 -3.44
C ASN A 113 18.63 14.34 -4.10
N HIS A 114 19.68 14.57 -3.33
CA HIS A 114 21.04 14.71 -3.84
C HIS A 114 21.54 13.42 -4.49
N LEU A 115 21.36 12.28 -3.83
CA LEU A 115 21.73 10.96 -4.37
C LEU A 115 20.96 10.66 -5.68
N ALA A 116 19.68 10.95 -5.72
CA ALA A 116 18.84 10.75 -6.91
C ALA A 116 19.31 11.60 -8.10
N LYS A 117 19.70 12.86 -7.85
CA LYS A 117 20.18 13.78 -8.90
C LYS A 117 21.59 13.43 -9.39
N THR A 118 22.42 12.86 -8.55
CA THR A 118 23.81 12.48 -8.91
C THR A 118 23.90 11.09 -9.50
N GLN A 119 22.76 10.42 -9.76
CA GLN A 119 22.64 9.05 -10.32
C GLN A 119 23.51 8.02 -9.60
N LYS A 120 23.78 8.25 -8.32
CA LYS A 120 24.53 7.30 -7.52
C LYS A 120 23.59 6.20 -7.02
N ASP A 121 24.16 5.08 -6.87
CA ASP A 121 23.70 3.80 -6.39
C ASP A 121 22.20 3.73 -5.98
N LYS A 122 21.36 3.23 -6.90
CA LYS A 122 19.92 3.03 -6.67
C LYS A 122 19.67 2.21 -5.40
N VAL A 123 20.49 1.21 -5.11
CA VAL A 123 20.41 0.36 -3.91
C VAL A 123 20.57 1.18 -2.64
N LEU A 124 21.46 2.17 -2.64
CA LEU A 124 21.64 3.06 -1.49
C LEU A 124 20.40 3.95 -1.26
N ILE A 125 19.78 4.46 -2.32
CA ILE A 125 18.54 5.24 -2.23
C ILE A 125 17.41 4.37 -1.68
N GLU A 126 17.23 3.17 -2.24
CA GLU A 126 16.20 2.22 -1.83
C GLU A 126 16.36 1.77 -0.38
N SER A 127 17.59 1.49 0.07
CA SER A 127 17.85 1.10 1.47
C SER A 127 17.54 2.22 2.47
N LYS A 128 17.92 3.45 2.16
CA LYS A 128 17.61 4.63 2.99
C LYS A 128 16.10 4.92 3.02
N LEU A 129 15.44 4.80 1.87
CA LEU A 129 14.00 4.99 1.77
C LEU A 129 13.25 3.91 2.55
N LEU A 130 13.66 2.64 2.43
CA LEU A 130 13.07 1.54 3.18
C LEU A 130 13.23 1.73 4.69
N SER A 131 14.45 2.07 5.15
CA SER A 131 14.71 2.39 6.57
C SER A 131 13.78 3.49 7.06
N PHE A 132 13.71 4.61 6.33
CA PHE A 132 12.84 5.72 6.66
C PHE A 132 11.37 5.33 6.76
N LEU A 133 10.85 4.57 5.80
CA LEU A 133 9.46 4.11 5.81
C LEU A 133 9.18 3.14 6.96
N LEU A 134 10.12 2.28 7.31
CA LEU A 134 10.00 1.37 8.46
C LEU A 134 10.03 2.12 9.80
N GLU A 135 10.88 3.13 9.93
CA GLU A 135 10.95 3.99 11.12
C GLU A 135 9.66 4.81 11.28
N THR A 136 9.18 5.40 10.19
CA THR A 136 7.97 6.26 10.22
C THR A 136 6.69 5.47 10.43
N LYS A 137 6.66 4.17 10.10
CA LYS A 137 5.54 3.28 10.39
C LYS A 137 5.12 3.35 11.86
N ASN A 138 6.06 3.45 12.77
CA ASN A 138 5.82 3.47 14.21
C ASN A 138 5.21 4.79 14.72
N TYR A 139 5.36 5.89 13.99
CA TYR A 139 4.79 7.18 14.38
C TYR A 139 3.29 7.31 14.11
N GLY A 140 2.75 6.52 13.17
CA GLY A 140 1.31 6.42 12.87
C GLY A 140 0.53 5.46 13.77
N GLU A 141 1.19 4.70 14.64
CA GLU A 141 0.60 3.55 15.33
C GLU A 141 -0.52 3.87 16.31
N LYS A 142 -0.58 5.07 16.91
CA LYS A 142 -1.69 5.42 17.81
C LYS A 142 -3.04 5.51 17.09
N GLU A 143 -3.09 5.99 15.86
CA GLU A 143 -4.32 6.02 15.05
C GLU A 143 -4.57 4.71 14.28
N ASN A 144 -3.53 3.91 14.04
CA ASN A 144 -3.58 2.72 13.19
C ASN A 144 -3.62 1.38 13.93
N LYS A 145 -3.54 1.37 15.27
CA LYS A 145 -3.54 0.11 16.03
C LYS A 145 -4.73 -0.78 15.67
N LEU A 146 -5.93 -0.22 15.64
CA LEU A 146 -7.14 -0.97 15.27
C LEU A 146 -7.06 -1.52 13.83
N PHE A 147 -6.58 -0.72 12.87
CA PHE A 147 -6.39 -1.19 11.50
C PHE A 147 -5.40 -2.36 11.47
N HIS A 148 -4.30 -2.26 12.20
CA HIS A 148 -3.28 -3.30 12.27
C HIS A 148 -3.83 -4.58 12.92
N ASP A 149 -4.51 -4.46 14.07
CA ASP A 149 -5.09 -5.58 14.78
C ASP A 149 -6.14 -6.30 13.93
N VAL A 150 -7.00 -5.54 13.23
CA VAL A 150 -8.01 -6.10 12.30
C VAL A 150 -7.35 -6.76 11.09
N SER A 151 -6.32 -6.15 10.52
CA SER A 151 -5.59 -6.72 9.38
C SER A 151 -4.92 -8.03 9.75
N GLU A 152 -4.26 -8.10 10.89
CA GLU A 152 -3.61 -9.30 11.39
C GLU A 152 -4.63 -10.41 11.71
N TYR A 153 -5.75 -10.05 12.34
CA TYR A 153 -6.85 -11.00 12.54
C TYR A 153 -7.36 -11.60 11.25
N ILE A 154 -7.54 -10.77 10.20
CA ILE A 154 -7.98 -11.24 8.88
C ILE A 154 -6.93 -12.18 8.29
N ARG A 155 -5.64 -11.83 8.35
CA ARG A 155 -4.54 -12.62 7.81
C ARG A 155 -4.45 -14.01 8.46
N ILE A 156 -4.58 -14.06 9.80
CA ILE A 156 -4.57 -15.32 10.54
C ILE A 156 -5.79 -16.19 10.22
N ASN A 157 -6.96 -15.57 10.02
CA ASN A 157 -8.23 -16.26 9.85
C ASN A 157 -8.69 -16.32 8.37
N VAL A 158 -7.83 -15.98 7.43
CA VAL A 158 -8.19 -15.85 6.00
C VAL A 158 -8.72 -17.15 5.40
N CYS A 159 -8.23 -18.30 5.84
CA CYS A 159 -8.72 -19.62 5.43
C CYS A 159 -10.19 -19.86 5.77
N CYS A 160 -10.68 -19.27 6.87
CA CYS A 160 -12.08 -19.39 7.31
C CYS A 160 -13.03 -18.42 6.59
N ALA A 161 -12.56 -17.70 5.56
CA ALA A 161 -13.35 -16.74 4.78
C ALA A 161 -14.15 -15.74 5.66
N PRO A 162 -13.51 -14.97 6.56
CA PRO A 162 -14.20 -14.16 7.53
C PRO A 162 -15.12 -13.13 6.85
N LYS A 163 -16.36 -13.06 7.31
CA LYS A 163 -17.34 -12.08 6.80
C LYS A 163 -17.11 -10.72 7.48
N VAL A 164 -17.30 -9.62 6.75
CA VAL A 164 -17.15 -8.25 7.27
C VAL A 164 -17.88 -8.05 8.60
N LYS A 165 -19.12 -8.52 8.71
CA LYS A 165 -19.91 -8.43 9.95
C LYS A 165 -19.27 -9.19 11.12
N ALA A 166 -18.73 -10.38 10.86
CA ALA A 166 -18.07 -11.19 11.89
C ALA A 166 -16.78 -10.53 12.39
N VAL A 167 -15.98 -9.98 11.47
CA VAL A 167 -14.78 -9.20 11.83
C VAL A 167 -15.16 -7.98 12.66
N ALA A 168 -16.17 -7.22 12.24
CA ALA A 168 -16.62 -6.04 12.95
C ALA A 168 -17.12 -6.38 14.37
N SER A 169 -17.92 -7.45 14.51
CA SER A 169 -18.40 -7.91 15.81
C SER A 169 -17.26 -8.37 16.72
N HIS A 170 -16.24 -9.06 16.18
CA HIS A 170 -15.08 -9.51 16.95
C HIS A 170 -14.33 -8.35 17.62
N PHE A 171 -14.21 -7.22 16.93
CA PHE A 171 -13.54 -6.03 17.45
C PHE A 171 -14.48 -5.05 18.18
N GLY A 172 -15.79 -5.35 18.25
CA GLY A 172 -16.77 -4.47 18.90
C GLY A 172 -17.09 -3.19 18.12
N TYR A 173 -16.90 -3.19 16.80
CA TYR A 173 -17.11 -2.03 15.93
C TYR A 173 -18.22 -2.27 14.90
N ASN A 174 -18.72 -1.16 14.35
CA ASN A 174 -19.63 -1.20 13.21
C ASN A 174 -18.86 -1.54 11.92
N ALA A 175 -19.47 -2.33 11.03
CA ALA A 175 -18.88 -2.75 9.75
C ALA A 175 -18.54 -1.56 8.83
N ASP A 176 -19.38 -0.52 8.82
CA ASP A 176 -19.15 0.68 8.01
C ASP A 176 -17.99 1.52 8.55
N TYR A 177 -17.84 1.57 9.89
CA TYR A 177 -16.70 2.22 10.50
C TYR A 177 -15.39 1.53 10.12
N LEU A 178 -15.31 0.19 10.27
CA LEU A 178 -14.12 -0.55 9.85
C LEU A 178 -13.87 -0.43 8.35
N SER A 179 -14.91 -0.44 7.52
CA SER A 179 -14.75 -0.24 6.07
C SER A 179 -14.15 1.13 5.75
N ARG A 180 -14.60 2.20 6.43
CA ARG A 180 -14.00 3.55 6.29
C ARG A 180 -12.57 3.59 6.82
N LEU A 181 -12.29 2.93 7.93
CA LEU A 181 -10.94 2.80 8.47
C LEU A 181 -10.00 2.17 7.44
N PHE A 182 -10.44 1.09 6.78
CA PHE A 182 -9.65 0.41 5.75
C PHE A 182 -9.48 1.27 4.50
N ILE A 183 -10.53 1.97 4.04
CA ILE A 183 -10.40 2.92 2.92
C ILE A 183 -9.37 4.00 3.26
N LYS A 184 -9.43 4.58 4.47
CA LYS A 184 -8.48 5.61 4.94
C LYS A 184 -7.03 5.09 4.98
N ASN A 185 -6.82 3.83 5.39
CA ASN A 185 -5.47 3.31 5.66
C ASN A 185 -4.84 2.54 4.48
N CYS A 186 -5.65 1.91 3.61
CA CYS A 186 -5.14 1.12 2.50
C CYS A 186 -5.85 1.34 1.15
N GLY A 187 -6.74 2.33 1.07
CA GLY A 187 -7.45 2.67 -0.18
C GLY A 187 -8.53 1.67 -0.60
N PHE A 188 -8.80 0.64 0.23
CA PHE A 188 -9.78 -0.41 -0.08
C PHE A 188 -10.77 -0.60 1.06
N SER A 189 -12.03 -0.96 0.73
CA SER A 189 -12.99 -1.37 1.75
C SER A 189 -12.52 -2.64 2.47
N LEU A 190 -12.98 -2.85 3.71
CA LEU A 190 -12.70 -4.07 4.48
C LEU A 190 -13.04 -5.34 3.70
N LYS A 191 -14.15 -5.34 2.94
CA LYS A 191 -14.52 -6.46 2.06
C LYS A 191 -13.45 -6.74 1.00
N LYS A 192 -13.00 -5.69 0.30
CA LYS A 192 -11.97 -5.83 -0.75
C LYS A 192 -10.63 -6.28 -0.16
N TYR A 193 -10.30 -5.84 1.05
CA TYR A 193 -9.12 -6.28 1.76
C TYR A 193 -9.17 -7.78 2.06
N ILE A 194 -10.27 -8.28 2.67
CA ILE A 194 -10.47 -9.71 2.93
C ILE A 194 -10.37 -10.53 1.63
N ASP A 195 -11.00 -10.05 0.57
CA ASP A 195 -10.97 -10.75 -0.71
C ASP A 195 -9.55 -10.84 -1.31
N ARG A 196 -8.71 -9.82 -1.12
CA ARG A 196 -7.30 -9.84 -1.55
C ARG A 196 -6.45 -10.81 -0.73
N GLU A 197 -6.62 -10.82 0.59
CA GLU A 197 -5.92 -11.79 1.43
C GLU A 197 -6.29 -13.24 1.05
N ARG A 198 -7.57 -13.49 0.73
CA ARG A 198 -8.02 -14.80 0.22
C ARG A 198 -7.40 -15.15 -1.14
N GLU A 199 -7.34 -14.18 -2.07
CA GLU A 199 -6.68 -14.37 -3.35
C GLU A 199 -5.19 -14.70 -3.18
N SER A 200 -4.50 -14.00 -2.30
CA SER A 200 -3.09 -14.24 -1.96
C SER A 200 -2.88 -15.65 -1.42
N LEU A 201 -3.69 -16.08 -0.45
CA LEU A 201 -3.62 -17.44 0.11
C LEU A 201 -3.81 -18.51 -0.97
N ILE A 202 -4.81 -18.34 -1.86
CA ILE A 202 -5.05 -19.29 -2.95
C ILE A 202 -3.85 -19.32 -3.92
N SER A 203 -3.31 -18.14 -4.25
CA SER A 203 -2.12 -18.03 -5.10
C SER A 203 -0.93 -18.79 -4.49
N ASP A 204 -0.68 -18.60 -3.21
CA ASP A 204 0.41 -19.29 -2.50
C ASP A 204 0.21 -20.81 -2.53
N LYS A 205 -0.99 -21.31 -2.30
CA LYS A 205 -1.29 -22.74 -2.37
C LYS A 205 -1.13 -23.29 -3.79
N LEU A 206 -1.56 -22.54 -4.81
CA LEU A 206 -1.40 -22.92 -6.21
C LEU A 206 0.07 -23.04 -6.62
N LEU A 207 0.94 -22.18 -6.10
CA LEU A 207 2.35 -22.10 -6.49
C LEU A 207 3.27 -22.98 -5.65
N ASN A 208 2.98 -23.11 -4.36
CA ASN A 208 3.90 -23.70 -3.39
C ASN A 208 3.46 -25.10 -2.92
N THR A 209 2.35 -25.63 -3.45
CA THR A 209 1.86 -26.97 -3.09
C THR A 209 1.41 -27.75 -4.31
N THR A 210 1.34 -29.08 -4.16
CA THR A 210 0.77 -30.00 -5.17
C THR A 210 -0.73 -30.23 -5.00
N MET A 211 -1.39 -29.48 -4.12
CA MET A 211 -2.82 -29.63 -3.82
C MET A 211 -3.67 -29.48 -5.07
N THR A 212 -4.70 -30.30 -5.16
CA THR A 212 -5.77 -30.18 -6.15
C THR A 212 -6.64 -28.95 -5.87
N LEU A 213 -7.38 -28.48 -6.87
CA LEU A 213 -8.31 -27.36 -6.67
C LEU A 213 -9.38 -27.69 -5.62
N LYS A 214 -9.82 -28.96 -5.55
CA LYS A 214 -10.78 -29.42 -4.55
C LYS A 214 -10.23 -29.34 -3.12
N GLU A 215 -8.97 -29.72 -2.91
CA GLU A 215 -8.30 -29.61 -1.62
C GLU A 215 -8.09 -28.14 -1.22
N ILE A 216 -7.66 -27.28 -2.16
CA ILE A 216 -7.53 -25.84 -1.91
C ILE A 216 -8.89 -25.21 -1.58
N ALA A 217 -9.97 -25.61 -2.28
CA ALA A 217 -11.32 -25.12 -2.01
C ALA A 217 -11.75 -25.48 -0.59
N ALA A 218 -11.52 -26.72 -0.17
CA ALA A 218 -11.84 -27.17 1.18
C ALA A 218 -11.06 -26.40 2.25
N GLU A 219 -9.75 -26.22 2.08
CA GLU A 219 -8.91 -25.47 3.02
C GLU A 219 -9.20 -23.96 3.08
N CYS A 220 -9.69 -23.38 1.98
CA CYS A 220 -10.02 -21.95 1.90
C CYS A 220 -11.52 -21.66 2.14
N SER A 221 -12.26 -22.65 2.70
CA SER A 221 -13.69 -22.54 3.03
C SER A 221 -14.56 -22.10 1.84
N PHE A 222 -14.35 -22.73 0.69
CA PHE A 222 -15.27 -22.69 -0.43
C PHE A 222 -16.17 -23.93 -0.42
N ASP A 223 -17.42 -23.76 -0.84
CA ASP A 223 -18.39 -24.87 -0.90
C ASP A 223 -17.94 -25.98 -1.86
N ASP A 224 -17.28 -25.57 -2.98
CA ASP A 224 -16.71 -26.47 -3.97
C ASP A 224 -15.57 -25.79 -4.77
N ASP A 225 -14.93 -26.54 -5.65
CA ASP A 225 -13.87 -26.05 -6.54
C ASP A 225 -14.38 -25.05 -7.59
N ASN A 226 -15.65 -25.15 -8.02
CA ASN A 226 -16.25 -24.18 -8.93
C ASN A 226 -16.39 -22.81 -8.29
N ALA A 227 -16.76 -22.74 -7.01
CA ALA A 227 -16.83 -21.49 -6.26
C ALA A 227 -15.44 -20.85 -6.14
N LEU A 228 -14.40 -21.64 -5.85
CA LEU A 228 -13.02 -21.19 -5.85
C LEU A 228 -12.58 -20.69 -7.23
N ILE A 229 -12.85 -21.44 -8.32
CA ILE A 229 -12.49 -21.06 -9.68
C ILE A 229 -13.13 -19.72 -10.06
N LYS A 230 -14.43 -19.54 -9.80
CA LYS A 230 -15.14 -18.26 -10.06
C LYS A 230 -14.52 -17.10 -9.27
N PHE A 231 -14.28 -17.32 -7.98
CA PHE A 231 -13.69 -16.31 -7.10
C PHE A 231 -12.31 -15.87 -7.60
N PHE A 232 -11.44 -16.83 -7.89
CA PHE A 232 -10.07 -16.58 -8.30
C PHE A 232 -10.00 -15.95 -9.70
N THR A 233 -10.72 -16.50 -10.67
CA THR A 233 -10.71 -16.00 -12.06
C THR A 233 -11.20 -14.55 -12.14
N ALA A 234 -12.24 -14.19 -11.37
CA ALA A 234 -12.74 -12.82 -11.34
C ALA A 234 -11.72 -11.79 -10.82
N ARG A 235 -10.69 -12.22 -10.08
CA ARG A 235 -9.68 -11.34 -9.47
C ARG A 235 -8.33 -11.41 -10.17
N ALA A 236 -7.85 -12.63 -10.42
CA ALA A 236 -6.55 -12.87 -11.06
C ALA A 236 -6.58 -12.71 -12.59
N GLY A 237 -7.79 -12.61 -13.20
CA GLY A 237 -7.96 -12.50 -14.65
C GLY A 237 -7.67 -13.77 -15.43
N CYS A 238 -7.34 -14.88 -14.76
CA CYS A 238 -7.10 -16.18 -15.37
C CYS A 238 -7.52 -17.32 -14.43
N SER A 239 -7.77 -18.52 -14.98
CA SER A 239 -8.14 -19.67 -14.16
C SER A 239 -7.01 -20.10 -13.21
N PRO A 240 -7.31 -20.71 -12.05
CA PRO A 240 -6.30 -21.24 -11.13
C PRO A 240 -5.31 -22.19 -11.80
N THR A 241 -5.78 -23.06 -12.70
CA THR A 241 -4.93 -23.98 -13.46
C THR A 241 -3.99 -23.23 -14.41
N ALA A 242 -4.51 -22.23 -15.13
CA ALA A 242 -3.67 -21.39 -16.00
C ALA A 242 -2.64 -20.60 -15.19
N TYR A 243 -3.01 -20.10 -14.02
CA TYR A 243 -2.12 -19.40 -13.10
C TYR A 243 -0.96 -20.30 -12.64
N ARG A 244 -1.27 -21.52 -12.18
CA ARG A 244 -0.29 -22.53 -11.82
C ARG A 244 0.66 -22.84 -12.97
N ASN A 245 0.13 -23.15 -14.16
CA ASN A 245 0.92 -23.56 -15.31
C ASN A 245 1.82 -22.44 -15.85
N LYS A 246 1.39 -21.18 -15.81
CA LYS A 246 2.17 -20.05 -16.28
C LYS A 246 3.50 -19.89 -15.53
N ILE A 247 3.52 -20.20 -14.25
CA ILE A 247 4.74 -20.06 -13.42
C ILE A 247 5.61 -21.32 -13.53
N PHE A 248 5.03 -22.52 -13.62
CA PHE A 248 5.80 -23.73 -13.89
C PHE A 248 6.44 -23.70 -15.30
N ALA A 249 5.79 -23.15 -16.32
CA ALA A 249 6.36 -23.00 -17.66
C ALA A 249 7.57 -22.05 -17.71
N THR A 250 7.64 -21.06 -16.84
CA THR A 250 8.81 -20.16 -16.74
C THR A 250 10.03 -20.82 -16.10
N HIS A 251 9.87 -21.91 -15.34
CA HIS A 251 10.98 -22.64 -14.73
C HIS A 251 11.49 -23.82 -15.56
N THR A 252 10.74 -24.26 -16.60
CA THR A 252 11.12 -25.42 -17.46
C THR A 252 11.76 -25.01 -18.77
N ASN A 253 11.83 -23.76 -19.15
CA ASN A 253 12.40 -23.29 -20.42
C ASN A 253 13.84 -22.76 -20.32
N SER A 254 14.64 -23.28 -19.38
CA SER A 254 16.09 -23.09 -19.38
C SER A 254 16.75 -24.39 -19.88
N LYS A 255 16.71 -24.61 -21.20
CA LYS A 255 17.63 -25.50 -21.93
C LYS A 255 18.14 -24.76 -23.14
#